data_31d6aabffe3c7fefca0b4b0c08543b8d
#
_entry.id   31d6aabffe3c7fefca0b4b0c08543b8d
#
_cell.length_a   1.000
_cell.length_b   1.000
_cell.length_c   1.000
_cell.angle_alpha   90.00
_cell.angle_beta   90.00
_cell.angle_gamma   90.00
#
_symmetry.space_group_name_H-M   'P 1'
#
loop_
_entity.id
_entity.type
_entity.pdbx_description
1 polymer ?
#
loop_
_entity_poly.entity_id
_entity_poly.type
_entity_poly.pdbx_seq_one_letter_code
_entity_poly.pdbx_strand_id
1 'polypeptide(L)'
;MISWARLVGLTAVLVVSVFVARAVEQRRPGTFDIELLVGAAGGVMIGIGALFTRVMLLEFQAGNVVLGTVLLLVTIASMTSGLFTQQGGFQRGRAMTVTAFLAVLNKVIAIFGGMFALGEVLPESIEKQALRVTGLGALLVGSVLLARFGKQEKASVAAGQSSES
;
A
#
# COMPACT_ATOMS: atom_id res chain seq x y z
N MET A 1 2.14 -17.51 -17.72
CA MET A 1 3.04 -16.60 -18.48
C MET A 1 2.82 -15.19 -17.96
N ILE A 2 3.90 -14.51 -17.58
CA ILE A 2 3.84 -13.12 -17.08
C ILE A 2 3.44 -12.21 -18.24
N SER A 3 2.39 -11.42 -18.06
CA SER A 3 2.00 -10.41 -19.05
C SER A 3 2.71 -9.08 -18.73
N TRP A 4 3.90 -8.90 -19.30
CA TRP A 4 4.72 -7.69 -19.10
C TRP A 4 3.94 -6.40 -19.40
N ALA A 5 3.13 -6.40 -20.45
CA ALA A 5 2.31 -5.23 -20.80
C ALA A 5 1.32 -4.87 -19.68
N ARG A 6 0.68 -5.87 -19.07
CA ARG A 6 -0.25 -5.64 -17.94
C ARG A 6 0.48 -5.19 -16.68
N LEU A 7 1.65 -5.77 -16.38
CA LEU A 7 2.46 -5.40 -15.24
C LEU A 7 2.94 -3.94 -15.35
N VAL A 8 3.52 -3.57 -16.49
CA VAL A 8 3.98 -2.21 -16.76
C VAL A 8 2.81 -1.22 -16.77
N GLY A 9 1.70 -1.58 -17.43
CA GLY A 9 0.51 -0.74 -17.48
C GLY A 9 -0.08 -0.49 -16.09
N LEU A 10 -0.22 -1.53 -15.27
CA LEU A 10 -0.70 -1.41 -13.89
C LEU A 10 0.23 -0.52 -13.05
N THR A 11 1.54 -0.77 -13.13
CA THR A 11 2.54 0.02 -12.40
C THR A 11 2.49 1.49 -12.82
N ALA A 12 2.40 1.77 -14.12
CA ALA A 12 2.29 3.14 -14.63
C ALA A 12 1.03 3.84 -14.12
N VAL A 13 -0.12 3.18 -14.16
CA VAL A 13 -1.39 3.74 -13.64
C VAL A 13 -1.28 4.03 -12.16
N LEU A 14 -0.72 3.13 -11.36
CA LEU A 14 -0.55 3.33 -9.92
C LEU A 14 0.41 4.48 -9.61
N VAL A 15 1.54 4.57 -10.29
CA VAL A 15 2.50 5.66 -10.11
C VAL A 15 1.88 6.99 -10.52
N VAL A 16 1.23 7.06 -11.69
CA VAL A 16 0.56 8.27 -12.16
C VAL A 16 -0.53 8.71 -11.18
N SER A 17 -1.31 7.79 -10.63
CA SER A 17 -2.35 8.12 -9.64
C SER A 17 -1.79 8.80 -8.40
N VAL A 18 -0.62 8.37 -7.91
CA VAL A 18 0.08 9.01 -6.78
C VAL A 18 0.55 10.42 -7.15
N PHE A 19 1.13 10.60 -8.35
CA PHE A 19 1.57 11.92 -8.81
C PHE A 19 0.39 12.88 -9.02
N VAL A 20 -0.71 12.41 -9.60
CA VAL A 20 -1.92 13.20 -9.79
C VAL A 20 -2.51 13.62 -8.45
N ALA A 21 -2.62 12.69 -7.48
CA ALA A 21 -3.12 13.00 -6.15
C ALA A 21 -2.26 14.07 -5.45
N ARG A 22 -0.93 13.96 -5.54
CA ARG A 22 0.00 14.98 -5.02
C ARG A 22 -0.14 16.34 -5.73
N ALA A 23 -0.28 16.33 -7.06
CA ALA A 23 -0.45 17.55 -7.83
C ALA A 23 -1.77 18.25 -7.52
N VAL A 24 -2.85 17.51 -7.30
CA VAL A 24 -4.14 18.04 -6.88
C VAL A 24 -4.03 18.69 -5.51
N GLU A 25 -3.39 18.04 -4.54
CA GLU A 25 -3.19 18.59 -3.21
C GLU A 25 -2.34 19.87 -3.22
N GLN A 26 -1.32 19.94 -4.07
CA GLN A 26 -0.51 21.15 -4.24
C GLN A 26 -1.31 22.32 -4.80
N ARG A 27 -2.26 22.05 -5.71
CA ARG A 27 -3.08 23.09 -6.34
C ARG A 27 -4.29 23.52 -5.49
N ARG A 28 -4.82 22.61 -4.67
CA ARG A 28 -5.99 22.81 -3.81
C ARG A 28 -5.71 22.20 -2.44
N PRO A 29 -4.93 22.87 -1.60
CA PRO A 29 -4.61 22.36 -0.27
C PRO A 29 -5.90 22.18 0.56
N GLY A 30 -6.00 21.04 1.24
CA GLY A 30 -7.17 20.67 2.02
C GLY A 30 -8.22 19.84 1.26
N THR A 31 -7.97 19.48 0.00
CA THR A 31 -8.85 18.57 -0.76
C THR A 31 -8.81 17.14 -0.19
N PHE A 32 -7.64 16.71 0.27
CA PHE A 32 -7.43 15.42 0.91
C PHE A 32 -6.79 15.61 2.27
N ASP A 33 -7.17 14.75 3.21
CA ASP A 33 -6.39 14.61 4.45
C ASP A 33 -4.98 14.16 4.08
N ILE A 34 -3.98 14.94 4.48
CA ILE A 34 -2.58 14.68 4.13
C ILE A 34 -2.12 13.29 4.61
N GLU A 35 -2.68 12.83 5.72
CA GLU A 35 -2.45 11.50 6.28
C GLU A 35 -2.91 10.39 5.33
N LEU A 36 -4.09 10.57 4.74
CA LEU A 36 -4.68 9.65 3.79
C LEU A 36 -3.84 9.57 2.50
N LEU A 37 -3.45 10.74 1.98
CA LEU A 37 -2.65 10.84 0.77
C LEU A 37 -1.28 10.19 0.93
N VAL A 38 -0.61 10.45 2.05
CA VAL A 38 0.73 9.90 2.32
C VAL A 38 0.65 8.40 2.61
N GLY A 39 -0.34 7.95 3.40
CA GLY A 39 -0.58 6.54 3.64
C GLY A 39 -0.89 5.78 2.35
N ALA A 40 -1.73 6.35 1.48
CA ALA A 40 -2.05 5.80 0.18
C ALA A 40 -0.82 5.72 -0.73
N ALA A 41 -0.06 6.80 -0.85
CA ALA A 41 1.15 6.84 -1.67
C ALA A 41 2.20 5.82 -1.20
N GLY A 42 2.44 5.73 0.10
CA GLY A 42 3.34 4.74 0.68
C GLY A 42 2.86 3.30 0.43
N GLY A 43 1.56 3.05 0.62
CA GLY A 43 0.94 1.75 0.36
C GLY A 43 1.04 1.31 -1.10
N VAL A 44 0.83 2.24 -2.04
CA VAL A 44 1.02 1.99 -3.48
C VAL A 44 2.46 1.62 -3.78
N MET A 45 3.44 2.37 -3.29
CA MET A 45 4.86 2.10 -3.55
C MET A 45 5.30 0.75 -2.99
N ILE A 46 4.91 0.42 -1.75
CA ILE A 46 5.21 -0.88 -1.14
C ILE A 46 4.46 -2.01 -1.87
N GLY A 47 3.22 -1.79 -2.28
CA GLY A 47 2.43 -2.75 -3.06
C GLY A 47 3.04 -3.07 -4.43
N ILE A 48 3.55 -2.06 -5.12
CA ILE A 48 4.33 -2.23 -6.36
C ILE A 48 5.59 -3.05 -6.07
N GLY A 49 6.33 -2.74 -5.01
CA GLY A 49 7.49 -3.52 -4.59
C GLY A 49 7.16 -4.99 -4.33
N ALA A 50 6.03 -5.28 -3.68
CA ALA A 50 5.58 -6.65 -3.44
C ALA A 50 5.24 -7.40 -4.74
N LEU A 51 4.66 -6.72 -5.75
CA LEU A 51 4.43 -7.30 -7.08
C LEU A 51 5.75 -7.63 -7.79
N PHE A 52 6.69 -6.69 -7.79
CA PHE A 52 7.99 -6.92 -8.41
C PHE A 52 8.81 -7.99 -7.71
N THR A 53 8.68 -8.14 -6.38
CA THR A 53 9.29 -9.25 -5.64
C THR A 53 8.83 -10.62 -6.19
N ARG A 54 7.53 -10.76 -6.49
CA ARG A 54 7.00 -12.02 -7.05
C ARG A 54 7.55 -12.28 -8.44
N VAL A 55 7.56 -11.28 -9.32
CA VAL A 55 8.11 -11.41 -10.67
C VAL A 55 9.60 -11.73 -10.62
N MET A 56 10.35 -11.04 -9.77
CA MET A 56 11.77 -11.29 -9.53
C MET A 56 12.05 -12.76 -9.16
N LEU A 57 11.28 -13.31 -8.22
CA LEU A 57 11.45 -14.72 -7.81
C LEU A 57 11.15 -15.69 -8.96
N LEU A 58 10.12 -15.41 -9.76
CA LEU A 58 9.78 -16.23 -10.93
C LEU A 58 10.90 -16.19 -11.99
N GLU A 59 11.48 -15.00 -12.24
CA GLU A 59 12.59 -14.87 -13.19
C GLU A 59 13.87 -15.54 -12.70
N PHE A 60 14.18 -15.48 -11.41
CA PHE A 60 15.30 -16.24 -10.84
C PHE A 60 15.08 -17.75 -10.95
N GLN A 61 13.87 -18.25 -10.70
CA GLN A 61 13.52 -19.66 -10.87
C GLN A 61 13.61 -20.11 -12.35
N ALA A 62 13.32 -19.21 -13.28
CA ALA A 62 13.47 -19.45 -14.71
C ALA A 62 14.92 -19.38 -15.22
N GLY A 63 15.89 -19.04 -14.33
CA GLY A 63 17.30 -18.88 -14.69
C GLY A 63 17.68 -17.53 -15.28
N ASN A 64 16.74 -16.57 -15.34
CA ASN A 64 16.97 -15.24 -15.90
C ASN A 64 17.61 -14.31 -14.86
N VAL A 65 18.87 -14.58 -14.49
CA VAL A 65 19.57 -13.86 -13.42
C VAL A 65 19.66 -12.35 -13.66
N VAL A 66 19.93 -11.93 -14.89
CA VAL A 66 20.07 -10.51 -15.24
C VAL A 66 18.76 -9.76 -14.97
N LEU A 67 17.65 -10.29 -15.52
CA LEU A 67 16.33 -9.68 -15.33
C LEU A 67 15.89 -9.73 -13.87
N GLY A 68 16.12 -10.84 -13.18
CA GLY A 68 15.88 -10.98 -11.74
C GLY A 68 16.62 -9.93 -10.92
N THR A 69 17.90 -9.64 -11.25
CA THR A 69 18.69 -8.62 -10.56
C THR A 69 18.17 -7.20 -10.83
N VAL A 70 17.78 -6.88 -12.06
CA VAL A 70 17.16 -5.59 -12.38
C VAL A 70 15.86 -5.40 -11.58
N LEU A 71 15.00 -6.43 -11.53
CA LEU A 71 13.75 -6.41 -10.76
C LEU A 71 14.01 -6.29 -9.24
N LEU A 72 15.09 -6.89 -8.73
CA LEU A 72 15.51 -6.72 -7.34
C LEU A 72 15.80 -5.25 -7.03
N LEU A 73 16.56 -4.57 -7.89
CA LEU A 73 16.86 -3.14 -7.71
C LEU A 73 15.59 -2.28 -7.74
N VAL A 74 14.68 -2.56 -8.67
CA VAL A 74 13.36 -1.88 -8.75
C VAL A 74 12.55 -2.13 -7.48
N THR A 75 12.54 -3.36 -6.96
CA THR A 75 11.86 -3.71 -5.71
C THR A 75 12.43 -2.92 -4.53
N ILE A 76 13.74 -2.90 -4.37
CA ILE A 76 14.42 -2.15 -3.30
C ILE A 76 14.08 -0.67 -3.40
N ALA A 77 14.20 -0.08 -4.58
CA ALA A 77 13.87 1.34 -4.80
C ALA A 77 12.41 1.66 -4.46
N SER A 78 11.47 0.82 -4.88
CA SER A 78 10.05 1.00 -4.62
C SER A 78 9.72 0.88 -3.13
N MET A 79 10.21 -0.14 -2.46
CA MET A 79 9.99 -0.33 -1.02
C MET A 79 10.62 0.79 -0.19
N THR A 80 11.86 1.18 -0.51
CA THR A 80 12.56 2.28 0.15
C THR A 80 11.79 3.59 -0.01
N SER A 81 11.32 3.91 -1.22
CA SER A 81 10.49 5.09 -1.48
C SER A 81 9.20 5.07 -0.68
N GLY A 82 8.56 3.90 -0.55
CA GLY A 82 7.36 3.71 0.27
C GLY A 82 7.62 3.98 1.75
N LEU A 83 8.74 3.46 2.30
CA LEU A 83 9.15 3.69 3.69
C LEU A 83 9.46 5.17 3.97
N PHE A 84 10.20 5.86 3.09
CA PHE A 84 10.44 7.29 3.24
C PHE A 84 9.14 8.10 3.20
N THR A 85 8.21 7.75 2.32
CA THR A 85 6.90 8.37 2.25
C THR A 85 6.13 8.17 3.56
N GLN A 86 6.17 6.97 4.13
CA GLN A 86 5.54 6.64 5.41
C GLN A 86 6.13 7.46 6.57
N GLN A 87 7.46 7.58 6.65
CA GLN A 87 8.14 8.38 7.69
C GLN A 87 7.73 9.86 7.60
N GLY A 88 7.67 10.42 6.40
CA GLY A 88 7.17 11.78 6.18
C GLY A 88 5.71 11.96 6.62
N GLY A 89 4.90 10.91 6.49
CA GLY A 89 3.52 10.90 6.96
C GLY A 89 3.40 10.90 8.48
N PHE A 90 4.25 10.16 9.16
CA PHE A 90 4.28 10.11 10.64
C PHE A 90 4.63 11.44 11.28
N GLN A 91 5.47 12.23 10.61
CA GLN A 91 5.85 13.56 11.11
C GLN A 91 4.74 14.61 10.94
N ARG A 92 3.84 14.43 9.97
CA ARG A 92 2.83 15.42 9.59
C ARG A 92 1.42 15.07 10.04
N GLY A 93 1.16 13.79 10.37
CA GLY A 93 -0.17 13.29 10.63
C GLY A 93 -0.24 12.23 11.72
N ARG A 94 -1.37 11.53 11.75
CA ARG A 94 -1.61 10.45 12.71
C ARG A 94 -0.95 9.17 12.21
N ALA A 95 0.08 8.71 12.89
CA ALA A 95 0.82 7.50 12.54
C ALA A 95 -0.11 6.28 12.33
N MET A 96 -1.13 6.12 13.18
CA MET A 96 -2.11 5.03 13.06
C MET A 96 -2.91 5.09 11.75
N THR A 97 -3.38 6.27 11.35
CA THR A 97 -4.14 6.43 10.11
C THR A 97 -3.27 6.13 8.89
N VAL A 98 -2.05 6.69 8.86
CA VAL A 98 -1.08 6.45 7.79
C VAL A 98 -0.77 4.97 7.65
N THR A 99 -0.49 4.28 8.77
CA THR A 99 -0.17 2.84 8.78
C THR A 99 -1.36 1.98 8.33
N ALA A 100 -2.59 2.32 8.77
CA ALA A 100 -3.78 1.58 8.37
C ALA A 100 -4.02 1.66 6.86
N PHE A 101 -3.95 2.85 6.27
CA PHE A 101 -4.11 3.03 4.82
C PHE A 101 -3.00 2.35 4.03
N LEU A 102 -1.76 2.48 4.48
CA LEU A 102 -0.61 1.82 3.87
C LEU A 102 -0.79 0.29 3.86
N ALA A 103 -1.17 -0.29 4.99
CA ALA A 103 -1.36 -1.74 5.11
C ALA A 103 -2.48 -2.25 4.19
N VAL A 104 -3.60 -1.55 4.12
CA VAL A 104 -4.73 -1.92 3.26
C VAL A 104 -4.34 -1.84 1.80
N LEU A 105 -3.80 -0.70 1.34
CA LEU A 105 -3.45 -0.50 -0.06
C LEU A 105 -2.34 -1.43 -0.53
N ASN A 106 -1.32 -1.65 0.29
CA ASN A 106 -0.29 -2.63 -0.02
C ASN A 106 -0.89 -4.03 -0.28
N LYS A 107 -1.79 -4.50 0.58
CA LYS A 107 -2.44 -5.81 0.41
C LYS A 107 -3.37 -5.86 -0.80
N VAL A 108 -4.18 -4.83 -0.99
CA VAL A 108 -5.08 -4.71 -2.14
C VAL A 108 -4.27 -4.77 -3.44
N ILE A 109 -3.21 -3.97 -3.57
CA ILE A 109 -2.38 -3.93 -4.77
C ILE A 109 -1.65 -5.25 -4.98
N ALA A 110 -1.11 -5.87 -3.93
CA ALA A 110 -0.42 -7.15 -4.04
C ALA A 110 -1.37 -8.27 -4.51
N ILE A 111 -2.61 -8.31 -4.03
CA ILE A 111 -3.60 -9.33 -4.40
C ILE A 111 -4.14 -9.07 -5.81
N PHE A 112 -4.74 -7.89 -6.04
CA PHE A 112 -5.34 -7.58 -7.33
C PHE A 112 -4.31 -7.45 -8.44
N GLY A 113 -3.14 -6.89 -8.13
CA GLY A 113 -2.02 -6.81 -9.07
C GLY A 113 -1.49 -8.18 -9.45
N GLY A 114 -1.38 -9.10 -8.49
CA GLY A 114 -1.00 -10.49 -8.74
C GLY A 114 -1.99 -11.19 -9.68
N MET A 115 -3.28 -11.06 -9.41
CA MET A 115 -4.33 -11.64 -10.26
C MET A 115 -4.32 -11.05 -11.67
N PHE A 116 -4.23 -9.72 -11.78
CA PHE A 116 -4.33 -9.03 -13.07
C PHE A 116 -3.05 -9.12 -13.90
N ALA A 117 -1.88 -8.89 -13.29
CA ALA A 117 -0.61 -8.82 -14.01
C ALA A 117 0.05 -10.19 -14.20
N LEU A 118 -0.04 -11.07 -13.18
CA LEU A 118 0.57 -12.39 -13.21
C LEU A 118 -0.40 -13.48 -13.67
N GLY A 119 -1.69 -13.16 -13.81
CA GLY A 119 -2.70 -14.16 -14.15
C GLY A 119 -2.86 -15.21 -13.04
N GLU A 120 -2.56 -14.83 -11.79
CA GLU A 120 -2.76 -15.74 -10.67
C GLU A 120 -4.24 -16.08 -10.55
N VAL A 121 -4.56 -17.34 -10.78
CA VAL A 121 -5.91 -17.86 -10.56
C VAL A 121 -6.12 -17.98 -9.04
N LEU A 122 -7.31 -17.64 -8.58
CA LEU A 122 -7.69 -17.92 -7.20
C LEU A 122 -7.50 -19.42 -6.92
N PRO A 123 -7.01 -19.79 -5.74
CA PRO A 123 -6.84 -21.21 -5.41
C PRO A 123 -8.12 -21.97 -5.69
N GLU A 124 -8.04 -23.14 -6.31
CA GLU A 124 -9.20 -23.96 -6.68
C GLU A 124 -10.01 -24.42 -5.46
N SER A 125 -9.40 -24.46 -4.28
CA SER A 125 -10.11 -24.85 -3.05
C SER A 125 -10.89 -23.68 -2.46
N ILE A 126 -12.18 -23.86 -2.28
CA ILE A 126 -13.12 -22.90 -1.65
C ILE A 126 -12.61 -22.45 -0.27
N GLU A 127 -12.01 -23.35 0.49
CA GLU A 127 -11.44 -23.05 1.81
C GLU A 127 -10.33 -21.99 1.76
N LYS A 128 -9.42 -22.10 0.80
CA LYS A 128 -8.32 -21.12 0.63
C LYS A 128 -8.82 -19.78 0.10
N GLN A 129 -9.86 -19.79 -0.73
CA GLN A 129 -10.55 -18.56 -1.16
C GLN A 129 -11.23 -17.87 0.02
N ALA A 130 -12.00 -18.64 0.80
CA ALA A 130 -12.67 -18.12 1.99
C ALA A 130 -11.68 -17.55 3.00
N LEU A 131 -10.56 -18.24 3.25
CA LEU A 131 -9.50 -17.77 4.15
C LEU A 131 -8.88 -16.46 3.68
N ARG A 132 -8.63 -16.29 2.37
CA ARG A 132 -8.11 -15.04 1.80
C ARG A 132 -9.09 -13.88 1.93
N VAL A 133 -10.37 -14.12 1.60
CA VAL A 133 -11.42 -13.10 1.69
C VAL A 133 -11.67 -12.70 3.14
N THR A 134 -11.74 -13.68 4.05
CA THR A 134 -11.92 -13.44 5.48
C THR A 134 -10.72 -12.67 6.06
N GLY A 135 -9.49 -13.07 5.71
CA GLY A 135 -8.27 -12.38 6.14
C GLY A 135 -8.20 -10.94 5.63
N LEU A 136 -8.58 -10.68 4.37
CA LEU A 136 -8.66 -9.33 3.82
C LEU A 136 -9.75 -8.52 4.50
N GLY A 137 -10.92 -9.11 4.74
CA GLY A 137 -12.02 -8.48 5.47
C GLY A 137 -11.63 -8.12 6.91
N ALA A 138 -10.99 -9.03 7.63
CA ALA A 138 -10.50 -8.79 8.99
C ALA A 138 -9.47 -7.65 9.02
N LEU A 139 -8.57 -7.59 8.03
CA LEU A 139 -7.57 -6.52 7.91
C LEU A 139 -8.23 -5.17 7.64
N LEU A 140 -9.25 -5.11 6.78
CA LEU A 140 -10.01 -3.89 6.51
C LEU A 140 -10.75 -3.41 7.76
N VAL A 141 -11.47 -4.31 8.44
CA VAL A 141 -12.20 -4.01 9.69
C VAL A 141 -11.23 -3.54 10.77
N GLY A 142 -10.14 -4.27 10.98
CA GLY A 142 -9.10 -3.89 11.95
C GLY A 142 -8.50 -2.52 11.67
N SER A 143 -8.23 -2.19 10.40
CA SER A 143 -7.71 -0.88 10.00
C SER A 143 -8.70 0.25 10.27
N VAL A 144 -9.99 0.03 10.00
CA VAL A 144 -11.05 1.01 10.29
C VAL A 144 -11.23 1.21 11.79
N LEU A 145 -11.20 0.12 12.58
CA LEU A 145 -11.28 0.18 14.04
C LEU A 145 -10.09 0.95 14.62
N LEU A 146 -8.86 0.64 14.20
CA LEU A 146 -7.67 1.37 14.63
C LEU A 146 -7.76 2.86 14.30
N ALA A 147 -8.23 3.22 13.12
CA ALA A 147 -8.42 4.62 12.73
C ALA A 147 -9.46 5.34 13.60
N ARG A 148 -10.53 4.65 14.04
CA ARG A 148 -11.55 5.20 14.93
C ARG A 148 -11.05 5.37 16.36
N PHE A 149 -10.42 4.36 16.93
CA PHE A 149 -9.91 4.41 18.32
C PHE A 149 -8.80 5.46 18.48
N GLY A 150 -7.92 5.63 17.52
CA GLY A 150 -6.91 6.70 17.56
C GLY A 150 -7.49 8.13 17.54
N LYS A 151 -8.76 8.31 17.12
CA LYS A 151 -9.48 9.59 17.27
C LYS A 151 -9.96 9.84 18.71
N GLN A 152 -10.44 8.80 19.38
CA GLN A 152 -11.00 8.93 20.73
C GLN A 152 -9.92 9.21 21.78
N GLU A 153 -8.76 8.60 21.68
CA GLU A 153 -7.63 8.80 22.60
C GLU A 153 -7.14 10.26 22.60
N LYS A 154 -7.04 10.89 21.42
CA LYS A 154 -6.68 12.33 21.35
C LYS A 154 -7.76 13.25 21.92
N ALA A 155 -9.02 12.93 21.77
CA ALA A 155 -10.10 13.72 22.34
C ALA A 155 -10.10 13.66 23.88
N SER A 156 -9.79 12.49 24.46
CA SER A 156 -9.70 12.34 25.92
C SER A 156 -8.48 13.03 26.50
N VAL A 157 -7.33 12.98 25.84
CA VAL A 157 -6.10 13.68 26.26
C VAL A 157 -6.28 15.20 26.19
N ALA A 158 -6.89 15.71 25.14
CA ALA A 158 -7.17 17.15 25.00
C ALA A 158 -8.18 17.65 26.04
N ALA A 159 -9.19 16.85 26.38
CA ALA A 159 -10.16 17.17 27.43
C ALA A 159 -9.53 17.16 28.84
N GLY A 160 -8.57 16.26 29.11
CA GLY A 160 -7.83 16.21 30.35
C GLY A 160 -6.94 17.42 30.60
N GLN A 161 -6.25 17.90 29.54
CA GLN A 161 -5.37 19.08 29.64
C GLN A 161 -6.13 20.40 29.85
N SER A 162 -7.37 20.50 29.38
CA SER A 162 -8.20 21.69 29.59
C SER A 162 -8.83 21.79 30.98
N SER A 163 -8.80 20.72 31.80
CA SER A 163 -9.30 20.71 33.15
C SER A 163 -8.24 21.03 34.22
N GLU A 164 -6.97 21.12 33.84
CA GLU A 164 -5.83 21.41 34.75
C GLU A 164 -5.33 22.87 34.61
N SER A 165 -5.88 23.66 33.69
CA SER A 165 -5.58 25.10 33.53
C SER A 165 -6.67 25.98 34.15
#